data_bea701d2162587d7d573b57136027ddf
#
_entry.id   bea701d2162587d7d573b57136027ddf
#
_cell.length_a   1.000
_cell.length_b   1.000
_cell.length_c   1.000
_cell.angle_alpha   90.00
_cell.angle_beta   90.00
_cell.angle_gamma   90.00
#
_symmetry.space_group_name_H-M   'P 1'
#
loop_
_entity.id
_entity.type
_entity.pdbx_description
1 polymer ?
#
loop_
_entity_poly.entity_id
_entity_poly.type
_entity_poly.pdbx_seq_one_letter_code
_entity_poly.pdbx_strand_id
1 'polypeptide(L)' 'MDAAREREIIRLWNRLRLLEREGRSVTAVLREIERALAERERDAA' A
#
# COMPACT_ATOMS: atom_id res chain seq x y z
N MET A 1 -12.75 9.51 8.28
CA MET A 1 -12.16 8.29 7.72
C MET A 1 -12.36 8.25 6.22
N ASP A 2 -11.32 7.92 5.51
CA ASP A 2 -11.38 7.92 4.06
C ASP A 2 -11.41 6.49 3.52
N ALA A 3 -12.59 6.03 3.14
CA ALA A 3 -12.78 4.67 2.63
C ALA A 3 -12.00 4.43 1.33
N ALA A 4 -11.86 5.46 0.51
CA ALA A 4 -11.10 5.33 -0.74
C ALA A 4 -9.62 5.08 -0.46
N ARG A 5 -9.07 5.74 0.54
CA ARG A 5 -7.67 5.55 0.93
C ARG A 5 -7.44 4.16 1.51
N GLU A 6 -8.38 3.69 2.31
CA GLU A 6 -8.30 2.35 2.87
C GLU A 6 -8.32 1.29 1.77
N ARG A 7 -9.18 1.47 0.77
CA ARG A 7 -9.24 0.56 -0.38
C ARG A 7 -7.93 0.56 -1.16
N GLU A 8 -7.32 1.74 -1.29
CA GLU A 8 -6.05 1.86 -1.99
C GLU A 8 -4.96 1.08 -1.27
N ILE A 9 -4.91 1.19 0.05
CA ILE A 9 -3.93 0.46 0.85
C ILE A 9 -4.13 -1.04 0.73
N ILE A 10 -5.37 -1.49 0.81
CA ILE A 10 -5.70 -2.91 0.64
C ILE A 10 -5.29 -3.41 -0.74
N ARG A 11 -5.54 -2.61 -1.77
CA ARG A 11 -5.17 -2.96 -3.14
C ARG A 11 -3.65 -3.11 -3.27
N LEU A 12 -2.89 -2.22 -2.63
CA LEU A 12 -1.43 -2.30 -2.65
C LEU A 12 -0.93 -3.57 -1.96
N TRP A 13 -1.52 -3.94 -0.83
CA TRP A 13 -1.17 -5.16 -0.13
C TRP A 13 -1.48 -6.40 -0.97
N ASN A 14 -2.62 -6.42 -1.64
CA ASN A 14 -2.97 -7.53 -2.53
C ASN A 14 -1.98 -7.65 -3.68
N ARG A 15 -1.56 -6.52 -4.23
CA ARG A 15 -0.58 -6.49 -5.30
C ARG A 15 0.77 -7.02 -4.82
N LEU A 16 1.15 -6.65 -3.59
CA LEU A 16 2.38 -7.13 -2.98
C LEU A 16 2.40 -8.66 -2.91
N ARG A 17 1.31 -9.24 -2.42
CA ARG A 17 1.18 -10.69 -2.32
C ARG A 17 1.30 -11.37 -3.67
N LEU A 18 0.67 -10.77 -4.68
CA LEU A 18 0.71 -11.32 -6.02
C LEU A 18 2.13 -11.32 -6.58
N LEU A 19 2.85 -10.21 -6.39
CA LEU A 19 4.23 -10.09 -6.85
C LEU A 19 5.15 -11.08 -6.14
N GLU A 20 4.97 -11.26 -4.85
CA GLU A 20 5.74 -12.25 -4.09
C GLU A 20 5.51 -13.66 -4.63
N ARG A 21 4.26 -13.97 -4.93
CA ARG A 21 3.87 -15.26 -5.46
C ARG A 21 4.53 -15.53 -6.81
N GLU A 22 4.68 -14.48 -7.61
CA GLU A 22 5.31 -14.57 -8.92
C GLU A 22 6.84 -14.50 -8.87
N GLY A 23 7.40 -14.28 -7.69
CA GLY A 23 8.83 -14.14 -7.53
C GLY A 23 9.39 -12.83 -8.07
N ARG A 24 8.55 -11.80 -8.17
CA ARG A 24 8.94 -10.49 -8.69
C ARG A 24 9.34 -9.55 -7.56
N SER A 25 10.05 -8.47 -7.94
CA SER A 25 10.46 -7.48 -6.97
C SER A 25 9.27 -6.73 -6.37
N VAL A 26 9.25 -6.58 -5.05
CA VAL A 26 8.17 -5.90 -4.34
C VAL A 26 8.58 -4.52 -3.83
N THR A 27 9.81 -4.10 -4.11
CA THR A 27 10.36 -2.84 -3.59
C THR A 27 9.50 -1.63 -3.93
N ALA A 28 9.06 -1.53 -5.19
CA ALA A 28 8.25 -0.39 -5.62
C ALA A 28 6.91 -0.35 -4.89
N VAL A 29 6.28 -1.51 -4.72
CA VAL A 29 4.99 -1.59 -4.03
C VAL A 29 5.15 -1.26 -2.56
N LEU A 30 6.22 -1.73 -1.92
CA LEU A 30 6.49 -1.40 -0.53
C LEU A 30 6.65 0.11 -0.33
N ARG A 31 7.32 0.78 -1.25
CA ARG A 31 7.47 2.24 -1.19
C ARG A 31 6.12 2.93 -1.30
N GLU A 32 5.25 2.44 -2.18
CA GLU A 32 3.92 3.01 -2.32
C GLU A 32 3.09 2.81 -1.06
N ILE A 33 3.20 1.64 -0.45
CA ILE A 33 2.50 1.36 0.81
C ILE A 33 3.00 2.28 1.91
N GLU A 34 4.31 2.44 2.04
CA GLU A 34 4.89 3.33 3.03
C GLU A 34 4.41 4.77 2.84
N ARG A 35 4.34 5.22 1.61
CA ARG A 35 3.86 6.56 1.30
C ARG A 35 2.39 6.71 1.67
N ALA A 36 1.58 5.71 1.34
CA ALA A 36 0.15 5.75 1.66
C ALA A 36 -0.08 5.78 3.15
N LEU A 37 0.69 5.01 3.91
CA LEU A 37 0.59 4.99 5.36
C LEU A 37 1.05 6.32 5.97
N ALA A 38 2.10 6.91 5.42
CA ALA A 38 2.58 8.20 5.90
C ALA A 38 1.56 9.30 5.67
N GLU A 39 0.89 9.29 4.52
CA GLU A 39 -0.17 10.25 4.24
C GLU A 39 -1.36 10.06 5.16
N ARG A 40 -1.69 8.82 5.47
CA ARG A 40 -2.77 8.50 6.39
C ARG A 40 -2.46 9.05 7.79
N GLU A 41 -1.24 8.87 8.26
CA GLU A 41 -0.83 9.39 9.56
C GLU A 41 -0.86 10.91 9.60
N ARG A 42 -0.44 11.53 8.50
CA ARG A 42 -0.45 13.00 8.40
C ARG A 42 -1.87 13.53 8.47
N ASP A 43 -2.80 12.88 7.81
CA ASP A 43 -4.20 13.30 7.81
C ASP A 43 -4.87 13.05 9.16
N ALA A 44 -4.43 12.03 9.87
CA ALA A 44 -4.97 11.70 11.18
C ALA A 44 -4.49 12.66 12.27
N ALA A 45 -3.37 13.31 12.03
CA ALA A 45 -2.85 14.31 12.98
C ALA A 45 -3.60 15.62 12.84
#